data_e766f41c949a23c184b52c61a69b0f57
#
_entry.id   e766f41c949a23c184b52c61a69b0f57
#
_cell.length_a   1.000
_cell.length_b   1.000
_cell.length_c   1.000
_cell.angle_alpha   90.00
_cell.angle_beta   90.00
_cell.angle_gamma   90.00
#
_symmetry.space_group_name_H-M   'P 1'
#
loop_
_entity.id
_entity.type
_entity.pdbx_description
1 polymer ?
#
loop_
_entity_poly.entity_id
_entity_poly.type
_entity_poly.pdbx_seq_one_letter_code
_entity_poly.pdbx_strand_id
1 'polypeptide(L)'
;MLPKTPSQMSPYAKACLESLAQQGLGQFLSIGGAFGLSYFVEYRSTHDVDAWWIEPLTQEQRREVIRTLQQALTNFGNTRLREWGDVISVELLQEGKVIFSFQIAKRSAQLTDPIAAPWPGGARLDSLTELIASKMVALVERGAPRDFRDIYQLCHQGLTNTQQCWELWQTRQQLANENADIERAKLAIRTHLARIERSRPLESISDPKQRQQAAQVRQWYREEFLGND
;
A
#
# COMPACT_ATOMS: atom_id res chain seq x y z
N MET A 1 -0.35 8.68 -15.90
CA MET A 1 0.08 7.34 -16.40
C MET A 1 -1.10 6.39 -16.33
N LEU A 2 -1.28 5.51 -17.33
CA LEU A 2 -2.31 4.47 -17.28
C LEU A 2 -1.75 3.24 -16.54
N PRO A 3 -2.57 2.60 -15.67
CA PRO A 3 -2.16 1.39 -14.98
C PRO A 3 -2.03 0.21 -15.94
N LYS A 4 -1.13 -0.73 -15.61
CA LYS A 4 -0.91 -1.98 -16.36
C LYS A 4 -1.03 -3.15 -15.39
N THR A 5 -1.53 -4.29 -15.85
CA THR A 5 -1.52 -5.51 -15.03
C THR A 5 -0.07 -5.85 -14.64
N PRO A 6 0.21 -6.06 -13.34
CA PRO A 6 1.54 -6.44 -12.89
C PRO A 6 2.03 -7.72 -13.55
N SER A 7 3.33 -7.76 -13.90
CA SER A 7 3.95 -8.93 -14.51
C SER A 7 4.04 -10.12 -13.54
N GLN A 8 4.11 -9.83 -12.25
CA GLN A 8 4.15 -10.81 -11.17
C GLN A 8 3.00 -10.56 -10.20
N MET A 9 2.05 -11.46 -10.21
CA MET A 9 0.93 -11.47 -9.28
C MET A 9 0.91 -12.80 -8.54
N SER A 10 0.74 -12.78 -7.22
CA SER A 10 0.64 -14.02 -6.46
C SER A 10 -0.60 -14.81 -6.91
N PRO A 11 -0.55 -16.15 -6.92
CA PRO A 11 -1.71 -16.96 -7.29
C PRO A 11 -2.89 -16.71 -6.35
N TYR A 12 -2.64 -16.35 -5.13
CA TYR A 12 -3.66 -16.02 -4.13
C TYR A 12 -4.38 -14.71 -4.43
N ALA A 13 -3.63 -13.64 -4.75
CA ALA A 13 -4.20 -12.37 -5.17
C ALA A 13 -5.03 -12.53 -6.45
N LYS A 14 -4.50 -13.30 -7.41
CA LYS A 14 -5.20 -13.60 -8.67
C LYS A 14 -6.52 -14.30 -8.39
N ALA A 15 -6.53 -15.38 -7.60
CA ALA A 15 -7.74 -16.13 -7.27
C ALA A 15 -8.80 -15.24 -6.56
N CYS A 16 -8.37 -14.40 -5.62
CA CYS A 16 -9.26 -13.46 -4.94
C CYS A 16 -9.92 -12.49 -5.93
N LEU A 17 -9.12 -11.86 -6.79
CA LEU A 17 -9.62 -10.87 -7.76
C LEU A 17 -10.52 -11.51 -8.83
N GLU A 18 -10.18 -12.72 -9.32
CA GLU A 18 -11.00 -13.46 -10.26
C GLU A 18 -12.35 -13.86 -9.66
N SER A 19 -12.36 -14.33 -8.40
CA SER A 19 -13.61 -14.68 -7.71
C SER A 19 -14.50 -13.47 -7.46
N LEU A 20 -13.93 -12.35 -7.06
CA LEU A 20 -14.67 -11.09 -6.93
C LEU A 20 -15.24 -10.63 -8.27
N ALA A 21 -14.47 -10.77 -9.34
CA ALA A 21 -14.90 -10.44 -10.70
C ALA A 21 -16.08 -11.30 -11.17
N GLN A 22 -15.99 -12.62 -11.01
CA GLN A 22 -17.03 -13.58 -11.40
C GLN A 22 -18.35 -13.32 -10.69
N GLN A 23 -18.32 -12.82 -9.47
CA GLN A 23 -19.52 -12.51 -8.69
C GLN A 23 -19.96 -11.04 -8.80
N GLY A 24 -19.29 -10.22 -9.61
CA GLY A 24 -19.60 -8.79 -9.76
C GLY A 24 -19.31 -7.95 -8.51
N LEU A 25 -18.50 -8.46 -7.58
CA LEU A 25 -18.23 -7.82 -6.29
C LEU A 25 -17.02 -6.88 -6.33
N GLY A 26 -16.21 -6.92 -7.38
CA GLY A 26 -15.03 -6.07 -7.53
C GLY A 26 -15.32 -4.58 -7.46
N GLN A 27 -16.51 -4.14 -7.87
CA GLN A 27 -16.95 -2.75 -7.82
C GLN A 27 -17.06 -2.18 -6.41
N PHE A 28 -17.13 -3.02 -5.38
CA PHE A 28 -17.24 -2.60 -3.99
C PHE A 28 -15.90 -2.29 -3.33
N LEU A 29 -14.80 -2.54 -4.04
CA LEU A 29 -13.45 -2.38 -3.53
C LEU A 29 -12.59 -1.50 -4.44
N SER A 30 -11.75 -0.68 -3.81
CA SER A 30 -10.62 -0.03 -4.47
C SER A 30 -9.32 -0.66 -3.99
N ILE A 31 -8.54 -1.18 -4.93
CA ILE A 31 -7.24 -1.80 -4.64
C ILE A 31 -6.19 -0.71 -4.42
N GLY A 32 -5.50 -0.78 -3.30
CA GLY A 32 -4.49 0.20 -2.89
C GLY A 32 -3.16 -0.43 -2.48
N GLY A 33 -2.50 0.22 -1.56
CA GLY A 33 -1.25 -0.26 -0.96
C GLY A 33 -0.12 -0.49 -1.94
N ALA A 34 0.74 -1.44 -1.61
CA ALA A 34 1.86 -1.83 -2.47
C ALA A 34 1.40 -2.63 -3.69
N PHE A 35 0.34 -3.40 -3.54
CA PHE A 35 -0.23 -4.16 -4.65
C PHE A 35 -0.87 -3.21 -5.68
N GLY A 36 -1.63 -2.20 -5.24
CA GLY A 36 -2.15 -1.16 -6.14
C GLY A 36 -1.04 -0.40 -6.86
N LEU A 37 0.07 -0.11 -6.15
CA LEU A 37 1.22 0.58 -6.73
C LEU A 37 1.90 -0.24 -7.83
N SER A 38 1.90 -1.57 -7.75
CA SER A 38 2.51 -2.43 -8.77
C SER A 38 1.85 -2.32 -10.15
N TYR A 39 0.65 -1.77 -10.24
CA TYR A 39 0.01 -1.45 -11.52
C TYR A 39 0.63 -0.25 -12.25
N PHE A 40 1.41 0.57 -11.55
CA PHE A 40 2.10 1.73 -12.11
C PHE A 40 3.60 1.52 -12.19
N VAL A 41 4.18 0.81 -11.23
CA VAL A 41 5.61 0.57 -11.13
C VAL A 41 5.91 -0.72 -10.38
N GLU A 42 6.75 -1.57 -10.99
CA GLU A 42 7.19 -2.82 -10.40
C GLU A 42 8.66 -2.74 -9.98
N TYR A 43 8.94 -2.59 -8.70
CA TYR A 43 10.30 -2.51 -8.14
C TYR A 43 10.51 -3.46 -6.96
N ARG A 44 9.44 -4.11 -6.50
CA ARG A 44 9.48 -5.16 -5.49
C ARG A 44 8.24 -6.05 -5.58
N SER A 45 8.38 -7.28 -5.14
CA SER A 45 7.22 -8.15 -4.93
C SER A 45 6.36 -7.67 -3.76
N THR A 46 5.07 -7.93 -3.83
CA THR A 46 4.13 -7.80 -2.73
C THR A 46 3.38 -9.10 -2.57
N HIS A 47 3.18 -9.51 -1.32
CA HIS A 47 2.46 -10.74 -1.00
C HIS A 47 1.02 -10.47 -0.60
N ASP A 48 0.73 -9.26 -0.11
CA ASP A 48 -0.56 -8.87 0.44
C ASP A 48 -1.31 -7.95 -0.51
N VAL A 49 -2.63 -7.95 -0.42
CA VAL A 49 -3.51 -7.01 -1.10
C VAL A 49 -4.16 -6.11 -0.05
N ASP A 50 -3.93 -4.82 -0.19
CA ASP A 50 -4.64 -3.79 0.56
C ASP A 50 -5.78 -3.25 -0.31
N ALA A 51 -6.97 -3.15 0.26
CA ALA A 51 -8.15 -2.61 -0.41
C ALA A 51 -8.95 -1.69 0.52
N TRP A 52 -9.80 -0.90 -0.07
CA TRP A 52 -10.69 0.02 0.62
C TRP A 52 -12.12 -0.23 0.19
N TRP A 53 -13.06 -0.13 1.15
CA TRP A 53 -14.46 -0.14 0.82
C TRP A 53 -14.84 1.09 0.00
N ILE A 54 -15.60 0.89 -1.07
CA ILE A 54 -16.24 1.97 -1.83
C ILE A 54 -17.66 2.14 -1.29
N GLU A 55 -17.85 3.16 -0.49
CA GLU A 55 -19.12 3.44 0.18
C GLU A 55 -20.13 4.18 -0.73
N PRO A 56 -21.45 4.05 -0.53
CA PRO A 56 -22.10 3.31 0.57
C PRO A 56 -22.25 1.82 0.27
N LEU A 57 -22.12 0.99 1.31
CA LEU A 57 -22.30 -0.47 1.24
C LEU A 57 -23.19 -0.99 2.35
N THR A 58 -24.05 -1.96 2.02
CA THR A 58 -24.84 -2.71 3.02
C THR A 58 -23.95 -3.73 3.74
N GLN A 59 -24.37 -4.15 4.94
CA GLN A 59 -23.69 -5.21 5.67
C GLN A 59 -23.69 -6.54 4.90
N GLU A 60 -24.74 -6.81 4.13
CA GLU A 60 -24.83 -8.03 3.31
C GLU A 60 -23.78 -8.02 2.19
N GLN A 61 -23.62 -6.90 1.48
CA GLN A 61 -22.60 -6.75 0.45
C GLN A 61 -21.18 -6.95 1.03
N ARG A 62 -20.91 -6.40 2.21
CA ARG A 62 -19.62 -6.61 2.89
C ARG A 62 -19.38 -8.08 3.23
N ARG A 63 -20.40 -8.78 3.80
CA ARG A 63 -20.31 -10.21 4.11
C ARG A 63 -20.09 -11.06 2.86
N GLU A 64 -20.74 -10.71 1.76
CA GLU A 64 -20.59 -11.43 0.51
C GLU A 64 -19.18 -11.31 -0.06
N VAL A 65 -18.59 -10.11 -0.04
CA VAL A 65 -17.19 -9.90 -0.42
C VAL A 65 -16.25 -10.75 0.45
N ILE A 66 -16.41 -10.69 1.77
CA ILE A 66 -15.57 -11.44 2.72
C ILE A 66 -15.69 -12.95 2.48
N ARG A 67 -16.91 -13.47 2.32
CA ARG A 67 -17.18 -14.89 2.03
C ARG A 67 -16.52 -15.33 0.73
N THR A 68 -16.62 -14.53 -0.32
CA THR A 68 -16.00 -14.79 -1.62
C THR A 68 -14.50 -14.88 -1.52
N LEU A 69 -13.85 -13.96 -0.79
CA LEU A 69 -12.40 -14.00 -0.56
C LEU A 69 -11.97 -15.24 0.24
N GLN A 70 -12.72 -15.60 1.29
CA GLN A 70 -12.44 -16.82 2.05
C GLN A 70 -12.56 -18.06 1.18
N GLN A 71 -13.61 -18.18 0.38
CA GLN A 71 -13.82 -19.31 -0.53
C GLN A 71 -12.70 -19.41 -1.58
N ALA A 72 -12.29 -18.28 -2.16
CA ALA A 72 -11.19 -18.25 -3.13
C ALA A 72 -9.88 -18.78 -2.54
N LEU A 73 -9.60 -18.48 -1.29
CA LEU A 73 -8.37 -18.90 -0.61
C LEU A 73 -8.43 -20.32 -0.04
N THR A 74 -9.62 -20.87 0.24
CA THR A 74 -9.79 -22.22 0.78
C THR A 74 -9.16 -23.31 -0.12
N ASN A 75 -9.09 -23.06 -1.43
CA ASN A 75 -8.43 -23.97 -2.37
C ASN A 75 -6.90 -24.09 -2.18
N PHE A 76 -6.30 -23.17 -1.44
CA PHE A 76 -4.85 -23.10 -1.20
C PHE A 76 -4.44 -23.50 0.22
N GLY A 77 -5.39 -23.60 1.16
CA GLY A 77 -5.13 -23.96 2.53
C GLY A 77 -6.15 -23.43 3.53
N ASN A 78 -5.76 -23.43 4.80
CA ASN A 78 -6.63 -22.93 5.86
C ASN A 78 -6.73 -21.42 5.82
N THR A 79 -7.94 -20.89 5.99
CA THR A 79 -8.19 -19.46 6.04
C THR A 79 -8.55 -19.00 7.45
N ARG A 80 -8.20 -17.76 7.77
CA ARG A 80 -8.57 -17.09 9.02
C ARG A 80 -9.11 -15.70 8.72
N LEU A 81 -10.21 -15.35 9.34
CA LEU A 81 -10.74 -13.98 9.37
C LEU A 81 -10.22 -13.27 10.62
N ARG A 82 -9.68 -12.07 10.46
CA ARG A 82 -9.31 -11.19 11.57
C ARG A 82 -9.96 -9.83 11.36
N GLU A 83 -10.42 -9.25 12.47
CA GLU A 83 -11.03 -7.92 12.49
C GLU A 83 -10.38 -7.10 13.60
N TRP A 84 -10.00 -5.86 13.30
CA TRP A 84 -9.49 -4.91 14.29
C TRP A 84 -9.76 -3.48 13.82
N GLY A 85 -10.42 -2.68 14.65
CA GLY A 85 -10.89 -1.35 14.25
C GLY A 85 -11.76 -1.44 13.00
N ASP A 86 -11.43 -0.64 12.00
CA ASP A 86 -12.10 -0.61 10.69
C ASP A 86 -11.47 -1.54 9.65
N VAL A 87 -10.57 -2.43 10.05
CA VAL A 87 -9.84 -3.33 9.14
C VAL A 87 -10.35 -4.75 9.28
N ILE A 88 -10.62 -5.38 8.14
CA ILE A 88 -10.92 -6.81 8.01
C ILE A 88 -9.82 -7.44 7.19
N SER A 89 -9.26 -8.56 7.65
CA SER A 89 -8.23 -9.32 6.95
C SER A 89 -8.66 -10.76 6.74
N VAL A 90 -8.69 -11.19 5.50
CA VAL A 90 -8.82 -12.61 5.12
C VAL A 90 -7.41 -13.14 4.90
N GLU A 91 -6.97 -14.03 5.76
CA GLU A 91 -5.60 -14.55 5.79
C GLU A 91 -5.57 -16.01 5.33
N LEU A 92 -4.55 -16.35 4.54
CA LEU A 92 -4.21 -17.74 4.18
C LEU A 92 -3.06 -18.20 5.07
N LEU A 93 -3.23 -19.37 5.68
CA LEU A 93 -2.25 -19.96 6.58
C LEU A 93 -1.64 -21.22 5.96
N GLN A 94 -0.33 -21.35 6.09
CA GLN A 94 0.41 -22.58 5.83
C GLN A 94 1.29 -22.88 7.05
N GLU A 95 1.19 -24.07 7.60
CA GLU A 95 1.93 -24.49 8.81
C GLU A 95 1.78 -23.50 9.98
N GLY A 96 0.57 -22.93 10.14
CA GLY A 96 0.24 -21.96 11.19
C GLY A 96 0.77 -20.53 10.94
N LYS A 97 1.47 -20.28 9.85
CA LYS A 97 1.99 -18.96 9.47
C LYS A 97 1.11 -18.33 8.40
N VAL A 98 0.93 -17.01 8.49
CA VAL A 98 0.25 -16.23 7.44
C VAL A 98 1.20 -16.11 6.26
N ILE A 99 0.79 -16.63 5.10
CA ILE A 99 1.56 -16.55 3.84
C ILE A 99 0.97 -15.56 2.84
N PHE A 100 -0.27 -15.14 3.06
CA PHE A 100 -0.97 -14.14 2.25
C PHE A 100 -2.08 -13.51 3.09
N SER A 101 -2.33 -12.22 2.87
CA SER A 101 -3.50 -11.52 3.42
C SER A 101 -4.18 -10.64 2.38
N PHE A 102 -5.50 -10.63 2.40
CA PHE A 102 -6.33 -9.65 1.71
C PHE A 102 -6.97 -8.77 2.78
N GLN A 103 -6.51 -7.53 2.88
CA GLN A 103 -6.95 -6.58 3.90
C GLN A 103 -7.89 -5.56 3.29
N ILE A 104 -9.01 -5.31 3.96
CA ILE A 104 -9.99 -4.31 3.53
C ILE A 104 -10.25 -3.38 4.70
N ALA A 105 -10.13 -2.08 4.46
CA ALA A 105 -10.35 -1.06 5.49
C ALA A 105 -11.37 -0.01 5.03
N LYS A 106 -11.91 0.75 5.98
CA LYS A 106 -12.60 1.99 5.69
C LYS A 106 -11.58 3.10 5.48
N ARG A 107 -11.82 3.95 4.50
CA ARG A 107 -10.96 5.08 4.19
C ARG A 107 -11.33 6.29 5.05
N SER A 108 -10.34 6.95 5.64
CA SER A 108 -10.56 8.19 6.42
C SER A 108 -10.74 9.41 5.51
N ALA A 109 -10.02 9.44 4.38
CA ALA A 109 -10.11 10.49 3.37
C ALA A 109 -9.74 9.94 2.00
N GLN A 110 -10.18 10.61 0.94
CA GLN A 110 -9.91 10.24 -0.44
C GLN A 110 -9.65 11.52 -1.24
N LEU A 111 -8.52 11.57 -1.94
CA LEU A 111 -8.14 12.72 -2.78
C LEU A 111 -8.81 12.67 -4.14
N THR A 112 -8.89 11.48 -4.72
CA THR A 112 -9.41 11.26 -6.06
C THR A 112 -10.21 9.97 -6.13
N ASP A 113 -11.19 9.93 -7.04
CA ASP A 113 -11.97 8.72 -7.25
C ASP A 113 -11.11 7.56 -7.78
N PRO A 114 -11.42 6.32 -7.37
CA PRO A 114 -10.75 5.15 -7.90
C PRO A 114 -10.98 5.01 -9.41
N ILE A 115 -9.96 4.61 -10.12
CA ILE A 115 -9.99 4.36 -11.56
C ILE A 115 -10.32 2.90 -11.88
N ALA A 116 -10.68 2.62 -13.13
CA ALA A 116 -10.84 1.23 -13.57
C ALA A 116 -9.48 0.54 -13.59
N ALA A 117 -9.38 -0.61 -12.93
CA ALA A 117 -8.20 -1.44 -13.06
C ALA A 117 -8.16 -2.11 -14.45
N PRO A 118 -6.99 -2.38 -15.02
CA PRO A 118 -6.85 -3.18 -16.24
C PRO A 118 -7.09 -4.67 -15.92
N TRP A 119 -8.22 -4.97 -15.30
CA TRP A 119 -8.61 -6.27 -14.80
C TRP A 119 -10.05 -6.55 -15.18
N PRO A 120 -10.36 -7.73 -15.76
CA PRO A 120 -11.74 -8.08 -16.06
C PRO A 120 -12.56 -8.21 -14.78
N GLY A 121 -13.73 -7.58 -14.73
CA GLY A 121 -14.70 -7.79 -13.64
C GLY A 121 -14.95 -6.61 -12.69
N GLY A 122 -14.68 -5.37 -13.13
CA GLY A 122 -15.17 -4.17 -12.44
C GLY A 122 -14.39 -3.74 -11.20
N ALA A 123 -13.26 -4.39 -10.90
CA ALA A 123 -12.40 -3.95 -9.80
C ALA A 123 -11.92 -2.51 -10.02
N ARG A 124 -11.88 -1.75 -8.95
CA ARG A 124 -11.34 -0.39 -8.94
C ARG A 124 -9.92 -0.41 -8.40
N LEU A 125 -9.15 0.57 -8.82
CA LEU A 125 -7.77 0.79 -8.40
C LEU A 125 -7.63 2.22 -7.90
N ASP A 126 -6.92 2.42 -6.81
CA ASP A 126 -6.54 3.75 -6.40
C ASP A 126 -5.75 4.43 -7.51
N SER A 127 -6.02 5.71 -7.77
CA SER A 127 -5.21 6.48 -8.71
C SER A 127 -3.77 6.58 -8.21
N LEU A 128 -2.83 6.89 -9.10
CA LEU A 128 -1.44 7.10 -8.69
C LEU A 128 -1.31 8.20 -7.63
N THR A 129 -2.09 9.27 -7.77
CA THR A 129 -2.17 10.37 -6.79
C THR A 129 -2.59 9.87 -5.41
N GLU A 130 -3.63 9.05 -5.35
CA GLU A 130 -4.13 8.46 -4.10
C GLU A 130 -3.11 7.52 -3.47
N LEU A 131 -2.43 6.71 -4.29
CA LEU A 131 -1.38 5.80 -3.83
C LEU A 131 -0.18 6.55 -3.26
N ILE A 132 0.27 7.63 -3.90
CA ILE A 132 1.36 8.48 -3.40
C ILE A 132 0.97 9.08 -2.04
N ALA A 133 -0.22 9.68 -1.94
CA ALA A 133 -0.70 10.26 -0.69
C ALA A 133 -0.77 9.22 0.44
N SER A 134 -1.29 8.03 0.17
CA SER A 134 -1.36 6.92 1.14
C SER A 134 0.02 6.44 1.58
N LYS A 135 1.00 6.40 0.67
CA LYS A 135 2.39 6.07 0.99
C LYS A 135 3.08 7.15 1.81
N MET A 136 2.77 8.40 1.57
CA MET A 136 3.25 9.52 2.38
C MET A 136 2.69 9.47 3.81
N VAL A 137 1.39 9.19 3.97
CA VAL A 137 0.80 8.98 5.30
C VAL A 137 1.52 7.84 6.04
N ALA A 138 1.69 6.69 5.40
CA ALA A 138 2.41 5.56 6.00
C ALA A 138 3.87 5.89 6.35
N LEU A 139 4.56 6.69 5.52
CA LEU A 139 5.93 7.14 5.78
C LEU A 139 6.01 8.04 7.02
N VAL A 140 5.08 8.98 7.18
CA VAL A 140 5.04 9.90 8.32
C VAL A 140 4.62 9.19 9.61
N GLU A 141 3.59 8.34 9.56
CA GLU A 141 3.03 7.71 10.75
C GLU A 141 3.89 6.59 11.33
N ARG A 142 4.33 5.65 10.50
CA ARG A 142 5.05 4.45 10.95
C ARG A 142 6.50 4.39 10.46
N GLY A 143 6.80 4.95 9.30
CA GLY A 143 8.12 5.02 8.69
C GLY A 143 8.83 3.67 8.66
N ALA A 144 8.19 2.62 8.15
CA ALA A 144 8.85 1.33 7.96
C ALA A 144 9.85 1.40 6.79
N PRO A 145 10.91 0.58 6.75
CA PRO A 145 11.91 0.60 5.66
C PRO A 145 11.30 0.51 4.25
N ARG A 146 10.18 -0.21 4.11
CA ARG A 146 9.44 -0.33 2.85
C ARG A 146 8.79 1.00 2.43
N ASP A 147 8.31 1.81 3.38
CA ASP A 147 7.65 3.08 3.08
C ASP A 147 8.66 4.10 2.54
N PHE A 148 9.87 4.13 3.10
CA PHE A 148 11.00 4.89 2.58
C PHE A 148 11.35 4.48 1.14
N ARG A 149 11.41 3.18 0.88
CA ARG A 149 11.72 2.66 -0.44
C ARG A 149 10.63 2.99 -1.45
N ASP A 150 9.35 2.91 -1.04
CA ASP A 150 8.21 3.15 -1.92
C ASP A 150 8.23 4.60 -2.43
N ILE A 151 8.37 5.61 -1.57
CA ILE A 151 8.43 7.03 -1.96
C ILE A 151 9.69 7.32 -2.78
N TYR A 152 10.86 6.81 -2.35
CA TYR A 152 12.11 6.95 -3.12
C TYR A 152 11.93 6.45 -4.56
N GLN A 153 11.36 5.27 -4.76
CA GLN A 153 11.18 4.70 -6.09
C GLN A 153 10.20 5.50 -6.94
N LEU A 154 9.12 6.01 -6.35
CA LEU A 154 8.17 6.87 -7.05
C LEU A 154 8.83 8.15 -7.58
N CYS A 155 9.65 8.81 -6.74
CA CYS A 155 10.41 10.00 -7.15
C CYS A 155 11.51 9.68 -8.15
N HIS A 156 12.29 8.63 -7.91
CA HIS A 156 13.42 8.26 -8.76
C HIS A 156 13.00 7.82 -10.18
N GLN A 157 11.79 7.27 -10.31
CA GLN A 157 11.21 6.91 -11.61
C GLN A 157 10.42 8.04 -12.28
N GLY A 158 10.43 9.24 -11.70
CA GLY A 158 9.73 10.41 -12.23
C GLY A 158 8.20 10.33 -12.21
N LEU A 159 7.64 9.46 -11.35
CA LEU A 159 6.20 9.33 -11.18
C LEU A 159 5.63 10.42 -10.26
N THR A 160 6.48 11.05 -9.47
CA THR A 160 6.23 12.20 -8.62
C THR A 160 7.56 12.89 -8.30
N ASN A 161 7.51 13.96 -7.52
CA ASN A 161 8.68 14.63 -6.96
C ASN A 161 8.44 14.97 -5.48
N THR A 162 9.49 15.43 -4.80
CA THR A 162 9.45 15.75 -3.37
C THR A 162 8.35 16.77 -3.03
N GLN A 163 8.24 17.84 -3.81
CA GLN A 163 7.24 18.87 -3.60
C GLN A 163 5.83 18.30 -3.71
N GLN A 164 5.53 17.55 -4.77
CA GLN A 164 4.24 16.94 -4.99
C GLN A 164 3.89 15.90 -3.89
N CYS A 165 4.87 15.16 -3.39
CA CYS A 165 4.67 14.25 -2.25
C CYS A 165 4.15 15.00 -1.02
N TRP A 166 4.75 16.15 -0.68
CA TRP A 166 4.35 16.97 0.46
C TRP A 166 2.98 17.61 0.25
N GLU A 167 2.70 18.13 -0.94
CA GLU A 167 1.40 18.72 -1.29
C GLU A 167 0.26 17.70 -1.15
N LEU A 168 0.47 16.48 -1.66
CA LEU A 168 -0.51 15.40 -1.59
C LEU A 168 -0.73 14.91 -0.15
N TRP A 169 0.35 14.79 0.63
CA TRP A 169 0.24 14.44 2.04
C TRP A 169 -0.54 15.50 2.81
N GLN A 170 -0.20 16.77 2.64
CA GLN A 170 -0.86 17.88 3.34
C GLN A 170 -2.35 17.95 2.99
N THR A 171 -2.69 17.87 1.71
CA THR A 171 -4.09 17.86 1.25
C THR A 171 -4.86 16.68 1.85
N ARG A 172 -4.24 15.49 1.89
CA ARG A 172 -4.85 14.30 2.49
C ARG A 172 -5.12 14.46 3.99
N GLN A 173 -4.17 15.02 4.74
CA GLN A 173 -4.32 15.30 6.17
C GLN A 173 -5.44 16.32 6.43
N GLN A 174 -5.51 17.38 5.65
CA GLN A 174 -6.57 18.36 5.74
C GLN A 174 -7.96 17.77 5.48
N LEU A 175 -8.10 16.91 4.46
CA LEU A 175 -9.35 16.21 4.17
C LEU A 175 -9.76 15.22 5.27
N ALA A 176 -8.79 14.64 5.96
CA ALA A 176 -9.03 13.75 7.09
C ALA A 176 -9.28 14.51 8.41
N ASN A 177 -9.21 15.83 8.43
CA ASN A 177 -9.19 16.69 9.63
C ASN A 177 -8.05 16.30 10.61
N GLU A 178 -6.92 15.89 10.06
CA GLU A 178 -5.72 15.51 10.79
C GLU A 178 -4.65 16.63 10.76
N ASN A 179 -3.59 16.46 11.53
CA ASN A 179 -2.52 17.44 11.57
C ASN A 179 -1.73 17.46 10.24
N ALA A 180 -1.70 18.62 9.57
CA ALA A 180 -1.06 18.84 8.28
C ALA A 180 0.23 19.68 8.38
N ASP A 181 0.89 19.72 9.55
CA ASP A 181 2.15 20.43 9.76
C ASP A 181 3.31 19.66 9.13
N ILE A 182 3.88 20.23 8.07
CA ILE A 182 4.97 19.63 7.29
C ILE A 182 6.25 19.50 8.12
N GLU A 183 6.60 20.51 8.95
CA GLU A 183 7.84 20.43 9.73
C GLU A 183 7.76 19.34 10.80
N ARG A 184 6.62 19.18 11.45
CA ARG A 184 6.36 18.06 12.34
C ARG A 184 6.44 16.72 11.60
N ALA A 185 5.90 16.61 10.39
CA ALA A 185 5.98 15.42 9.58
C ALA A 185 7.43 15.10 9.15
N LYS A 186 8.21 16.10 8.76
CA LYS A 186 9.64 15.94 8.47
C LYS A 186 10.42 15.43 9.69
N LEU A 187 10.13 15.99 10.88
CA LEU A 187 10.74 15.53 12.13
C LEU A 187 10.40 14.05 12.42
N ALA A 188 9.16 13.63 12.18
CA ALA A 188 8.77 12.23 12.33
C ALA A 188 9.57 11.33 11.38
N ILE A 189 9.71 11.72 10.11
CA ILE A 189 10.50 10.95 9.13
C ILE A 189 11.98 10.89 9.51
N ARG A 190 12.59 12.01 9.96
CA ARG A 190 13.98 12.02 10.50
C ARG A 190 14.13 11.03 11.66
N THR A 191 13.16 11.02 12.58
CA THR A 191 13.15 10.11 13.73
C THR A 191 13.05 8.65 13.29
N HIS A 192 12.19 8.34 12.33
CA HIS A 192 12.06 7.00 11.78
C HIS A 192 13.33 6.56 11.07
N LEU A 193 13.94 7.43 10.27
CA LEU A 193 15.19 7.16 9.57
C LEU A 193 16.32 6.84 10.55
N ALA A 194 16.49 7.67 11.60
CA ALA A 194 17.49 7.44 12.64
C ALA A 194 17.25 6.12 13.40
N ARG A 195 15.99 5.76 13.68
CA ARG A 195 15.63 4.47 14.27
C ARG A 195 16.03 3.30 13.38
N ILE A 196 15.75 3.39 12.06
CA ILE A 196 16.13 2.34 11.10
C ILE A 196 17.67 2.21 11.04
N GLU A 197 18.40 3.30 10.99
CA GLU A 197 19.86 3.30 10.94
C GLU A 197 20.49 2.64 12.17
N ARG A 198 19.92 2.91 13.34
CA ARG A 198 20.38 2.30 14.59
C ARG A 198 20.05 0.81 14.67
N SER A 199 18.82 0.41 14.29
CA SER A 199 18.36 -0.98 14.41
C SER A 199 18.84 -1.88 13.28
N ARG A 200 19.16 -1.31 12.13
CA ARG A 200 19.62 -2.01 10.93
C ARG A 200 20.73 -1.21 10.24
N PRO A 201 21.91 -1.10 10.83
CA PRO A 201 23.04 -0.40 10.23
C PRO A 201 23.40 -1.04 8.87
N LEU A 202 24.01 -0.25 7.97
CA LEU A 202 24.33 -0.73 6.61
C LEU A 202 25.23 -1.96 6.63
N GLU A 203 26.15 -2.03 7.59
CA GLU A 203 27.09 -3.15 7.78
C GLU A 203 26.40 -4.45 8.12
N SER A 204 25.21 -4.40 8.72
CA SER A 204 24.41 -5.58 9.06
C SER A 204 23.67 -6.18 7.86
N ILE A 205 23.65 -5.48 6.72
CA ILE A 205 23.00 -5.96 5.50
C ILE A 205 24.03 -6.80 4.71
N SER A 206 23.84 -8.11 4.71
CA SER A 206 24.78 -9.06 4.10
C SER A 206 24.82 -8.95 2.56
N ASP A 207 23.67 -8.74 1.92
CA ASP A 207 23.58 -8.59 0.45
C ASP A 207 24.14 -7.23 0.01
N PRO A 208 25.22 -7.19 -0.79
CA PRO A 208 25.84 -5.93 -1.24
C PRO A 208 24.88 -5.03 -2.04
N LYS A 209 24.01 -5.59 -2.87
CA LYS A 209 23.04 -4.83 -3.66
C LYS A 209 21.99 -4.17 -2.79
N GLN A 210 21.45 -4.92 -1.82
CA GLN A 210 20.51 -4.37 -0.84
C GLN A 210 21.16 -3.30 0.05
N ARG A 211 22.42 -3.50 0.46
CA ARG A 211 23.21 -2.52 1.22
C ARG A 211 23.38 -1.23 0.44
N GLN A 212 23.80 -1.31 -0.81
CA GLN A 212 23.96 -0.15 -1.69
C GLN A 212 22.63 0.59 -1.88
N GLN A 213 21.54 -0.13 -2.14
CA GLN A 213 20.20 0.47 -2.28
C GLN A 213 19.77 1.16 -0.99
N ALA A 214 19.99 0.53 0.16
CA ALA A 214 19.66 1.14 1.45
C ALA A 214 20.46 2.42 1.71
N ALA A 215 21.74 2.45 1.33
CA ALA A 215 22.59 3.64 1.44
C ALA A 215 22.07 4.78 0.56
N GLN A 216 21.74 4.51 -0.70
CA GLN A 216 21.19 5.49 -1.65
C GLN A 216 19.87 6.07 -1.16
N VAL A 217 18.95 5.23 -0.68
CA VAL A 217 17.65 5.68 -0.12
C VAL A 217 17.88 6.61 1.07
N ARG A 218 18.73 6.22 2.04
CA ARG A 218 19.01 7.02 3.25
C ARG A 218 19.65 8.36 2.90
N GLN A 219 20.60 8.37 1.97
CA GLN A 219 21.25 9.58 1.52
C GLN A 219 20.27 10.53 0.86
N TRP A 220 19.46 10.03 -0.08
CA TRP A 220 18.46 10.83 -0.78
C TRP A 220 17.45 11.49 0.19
N TYR A 221 17.01 10.76 1.24
CA TYR A 221 16.11 11.34 2.24
C TYR A 221 16.77 12.50 3.01
N ARG A 222 18.04 12.42 3.34
CA ARG A 222 18.74 13.50 4.05
C ARG A 222 18.98 14.72 3.17
N GLU A 223 19.40 14.49 1.92
CA GLU A 223 19.89 15.56 1.05
C GLU A 223 18.77 16.22 0.24
N GLU A 224 17.80 15.44 -0.24
CA GLU A 224 16.80 15.92 -1.20
C GLU A 224 15.39 15.97 -0.63
N PHE A 225 14.96 14.92 0.09
CA PHE A 225 13.56 14.82 0.51
C PHE A 225 13.24 15.68 1.73
N LEU A 226 14.10 15.70 2.73
CA LEU A 226 13.91 16.46 3.97
C LEU A 226 14.49 17.88 3.90
N GLY A 227 15.30 18.17 2.88
CA GLY A 227 16.06 19.40 2.77
C GLY A 227 17.24 19.44 3.77
N ASN A 228 18.28 20.18 3.40
CA ASN A 228 19.36 20.51 4.35
C ASN A 228 18.81 21.53 5.36
N ASP A 229 18.96 21.23 6.65
CA ASP A 229 18.74 22.23 7.72
C ASP A 229 19.81 23.32 7.65
#